data_75e95257987fe142d8b7c5a209e9d422
#
_entry.id   75e95257987fe142d8b7c5a209e9d422
#
_cell.length_a   1.000
_cell.length_b   1.000
_cell.length_c   1.000
_cell.angle_alpha   90.00
_cell.angle_beta   90.00
_cell.angle_gamma   90.00
#
_symmetry.space_group_name_H-M   'P 1'
#
loop_
_entity.id
_entity.type
_entity.pdbx_description
1 polymer ?
#
loop_
_entity_poly.entity_id
_entity_poly.type
_entity_poly.pdbx_seq_one_letter_code
_entity_poly.pdbx_strand_id
1 'polypeptide(L)'
;GSRGTDKGVHSPQNGELSERFINANGDIELGGKKIKKYTILYERSSLATHCRFLLNELGFPYLYRFRSEYPRPVGMWDVMDGPELTLPLVYNRWKYSGGTWVEDIPAIRSHATYTLNSADKPEKNAYKILTDDPTEFFVLEYRNNQNAYERHLPESGLLIYRVHTDKNGSTEPVPEFYVFRKDGEIDQAGDLNEALFSDINGRNIFSAASNPYPFI
;
A
#
# COMPACT_ATOMS: atom_id res chain seq x y z
N GLY A 1 26.36 -40.42 -8.72
CA GLY A 1 25.23 -39.71 -8.16
C GLY A 1 25.58 -38.26 -7.98
N SER A 2 25.30 -37.37 -8.98
CA SER A 2 25.42 -35.93 -8.86
C SER A 2 24.22 -35.44 -8.04
N ARG A 3 24.46 -34.90 -6.87
CA ARG A 3 23.46 -34.08 -6.15
C ARG A 3 23.24 -32.83 -6.98
N GLY A 4 22.10 -32.75 -7.65
CA GLY A 4 21.63 -31.52 -8.22
C GLY A 4 21.54 -30.47 -7.09
N THR A 5 22.25 -29.38 -7.24
CA THR A 5 22.07 -28.21 -6.39
C THR A 5 20.67 -27.67 -6.69
N ASP A 6 19.75 -27.98 -5.81
CA ASP A 6 18.44 -27.37 -5.76
C ASP A 6 18.64 -25.85 -5.57
N LYS A 7 18.65 -25.12 -6.66
CA LYS A 7 18.57 -23.66 -6.61
C LYS A 7 17.13 -23.33 -6.26
N GLY A 8 16.79 -23.49 -4.98
CA GLY A 8 15.50 -23.16 -4.46
C GLY A 8 15.14 -21.73 -4.86
N VAL A 9 14.02 -21.56 -5.49
CA VAL A 9 13.40 -20.26 -5.70
C VAL A 9 13.07 -19.72 -4.32
N HIS A 10 13.79 -18.70 -3.86
CA HIS A 10 13.78 -18.27 -2.46
C HIS A 10 12.73 -17.22 -2.12
N SER A 11 11.92 -16.76 -3.07
CA SER A 11 10.84 -15.81 -2.82
C SER A 11 9.70 -15.96 -3.82
N PRO A 12 8.45 -15.64 -3.43
CA PRO A 12 7.34 -15.50 -4.35
C PRO A 12 7.66 -14.50 -5.46
N GLN A 13 7.24 -14.77 -6.67
CA GLN A 13 7.54 -13.94 -7.83
C GLN A 13 6.37 -13.91 -8.80
N ASN A 14 6.05 -12.69 -9.27
CA ASN A 14 5.31 -12.50 -10.50
C ASN A 14 6.28 -12.47 -11.67
N GLY A 15 5.85 -12.93 -12.83
CA GLY A 15 6.69 -12.89 -14.00
C GLY A 15 5.92 -13.07 -15.30
N GLU A 16 6.54 -12.61 -16.36
CA GLU A 16 6.19 -13.07 -17.70
C GLU A 16 6.99 -14.32 -18.00
N LEU A 17 6.42 -15.19 -18.81
CA LEU A 17 7.13 -16.40 -19.24
C LEU A 17 8.35 -16.01 -20.08
N SER A 18 9.53 -16.31 -19.53
CA SER A 18 10.78 -16.13 -20.27
C SER A 18 10.90 -17.22 -21.36
N GLU A 19 11.75 -16.97 -22.36
CA GLU A 19 12.02 -17.91 -23.46
C GLU A 19 12.40 -19.32 -22.98
N ARG A 20 12.87 -19.47 -21.74
CA ARG A 20 13.21 -20.80 -21.15
C ARG A 20 12.01 -21.69 -20.90
N PHE A 21 10.81 -21.12 -20.81
CA PHE A 21 9.56 -21.84 -20.55
C PHE A 21 8.67 -21.91 -21.77
N ILE A 22 9.10 -21.29 -22.87
CA ILE A 22 8.38 -21.27 -24.13
C ILE A 22 8.78 -22.51 -24.93
N ASN A 23 7.82 -23.27 -25.43
CA ASN A 23 8.10 -24.39 -26.32
C ASN A 23 8.64 -23.88 -27.67
N ALA A 24 9.09 -24.79 -28.54
CA ALA A 24 9.63 -24.46 -29.85
C ALA A 24 8.70 -23.59 -30.74
N ASN A 25 7.42 -23.45 -30.37
CA ASN A 25 6.41 -22.66 -31.04
C ASN A 25 6.12 -21.31 -30.35
N GLY A 26 6.82 -21.00 -29.27
CA GLY A 26 6.69 -19.71 -28.57
C GLY A 26 5.54 -19.58 -27.58
N ASP A 27 4.81 -20.66 -27.29
CA ASP A 27 3.66 -20.62 -26.39
C ASP A 27 3.73 -21.74 -25.35
N ILE A 28 3.33 -21.42 -24.10
CA ILE A 28 2.94 -22.45 -23.13
C ILE A 28 1.43 -22.59 -23.18
N GLU A 29 0.96 -23.80 -23.40
CA GLU A 29 -0.46 -24.12 -23.39
C GLU A 29 -0.79 -25.02 -22.20
N LEU A 30 -1.82 -24.64 -21.44
CA LEU A 30 -2.41 -25.46 -20.41
C LEU A 30 -3.93 -25.55 -20.64
N GLY A 31 -4.44 -26.76 -20.87
CA GLY A 31 -5.84 -26.96 -21.15
C GLY A 31 -6.34 -26.20 -22.37
N GLY A 32 -5.52 -26.07 -23.41
CA GLY A 32 -5.85 -25.35 -24.66
C GLY A 32 -5.81 -23.82 -24.54
N LYS A 33 -5.29 -23.27 -23.45
CA LYS A 33 -5.14 -21.82 -23.22
C LYS A 33 -3.66 -21.43 -23.18
N LYS A 34 -3.34 -20.33 -23.85
CA LYS A 34 -2.00 -19.74 -23.83
C LYS A 34 -1.78 -19.00 -22.51
N ILE A 35 -0.67 -19.31 -21.84
CA ILE A 35 -0.24 -18.67 -20.59
C ILE A 35 0.89 -17.70 -20.91
N LYS A 36 0.71 -16.42 -20.57
CA LYS A 36 1.72 -15.35 -20.76
C LYS A 36 2.32 -14.87 -19.45
N LYS A 37 1.53 -14.89 -18.36
CA LYS A 37 1.92 -14.42 -17.03
C LYS A 37 1.70 -15.50 -15.99
N TYR A 38 2.51 -15.50 -14.97
CA TYR A 38 2.40 -16.43 -13.87
C TYR A 38 2.86 -15.82 -12.55
N THR A 39 2.32 -16.34 -11.48
CA THR A 39 2.78 -16.06 -10.11
C THR A 39 3.23 -17.35 -9.47
N ILE A 40 4.44 -17.35 -8.90
CA ILE A 40 4.96 -18.46 -8.10
C ILE A 40 4.76 -18.11 -6.64
N LEU A 41 3.99 -18.91 -5.94
CA LEU A 41 3.76 -18.80 -4.51
C LEU A 41 4.19 -20.10 -3.85
N TYR A 42 4.77 -19.99 -2.65
CA TYR A 42 5.13 -21.18 -1.86
C TYR A 42 3.96 -21.54 -0.95
N GLU A 43 3.78 -22.82 -0.72
CA GLU A 43 2.76 -23.37 0.19
C GLU A 43 2.81 -22.72 1.58
N ARG A 44 4.01 -22.36 2.05
CA ARG A 44 4.22 -21.74 3.36
C ARG A 44 4.25 -20.20 3.33
N SER A 45 3.96 -19.57 2.21
CA SER A 45 3.84 -18.12 2.14
C SER A 45 2.68 -17.64 3.00
N SER A 46 2.84 -16.47 3.65
CA SER A 46 1.78 -15.88 4.45
C SER A 46 0.58 -15.47 3.58
N LEU A 47 -0.60 -15.38 4.18
CA LEU A 47 -1.79 -14.88 3.49
C LEU A 47 -1.56 -13.47 2.93
N ALA A 48 -0.85 -12.61 3.66
CA ALA A 48 -0.47 -11.27 3.18
C ALA A 48 0.34 -11.34 1.88
N THR A 49 1.29 -12.28 1.80
CA THR A 49 2.07 -12.51 0.57
C THR A 49 1.18 -12.92 -0.59
N HIS A 50 0.24 -13.85 -0.39
CA HIS A 50 -0.70 -14.28 -1.43
C HIS A 50 -1.59 -13.11 -1.89
N CYS A 51 -2.14 -12.33 -0.94
CA CYS A 51 -2.94 -11.16 -1.26
C CYS A 51 -2.15 -10.12 -2.06
N ARG A 52 -0.91 -9.83 -1.67
CA ARG A 52 -0.03 -8.88 -2.37
C ARG A 52 0.19 -9.24 -3.82
N PHE A 53 0.54 -10.51 -4.08
CA PHE A 53 0.78 -10.95 -5.45
C PHE A 53 -0.49 -10.98 -6.29
N LEU A 54 -1.62 -11.37 -5.70
CA LEU A 54 -2.92 -11.30 -6.38
C LEU A 54 -3.31 -9.86 -6.71
N LEU A 55 -3.15 -8.93 -5.77
CA LEU A 55 -3.41 -7.51 -6.00
C LEU A 55 -2.49 -6.95 -7.08
N ASN A 56 -1.21 -7.36 -7.10
CA ASN A 56 -0.29 -6.94 -8.16
C ASN A 56 -0.74 -7.42 -9.54
N GLU A 57 -1.24 -8.65 -9.67
CA GLU A 57 -1.84 -9.14 -10.93
C GLU A 57 -3.10 -8.35 -11.33
N LEU A 58 -3.82 -7.77 -10.36
CA LEU A 58 -4.95 -6.87 -10.58
C LEU A 58 -4.53 -5.42 -10.91
N GLY A 59 -3.22 -5.14 -10.94
CA GLY A 59 -2.67 -3.85 -11.32
C GLY A 59 -2.26 -2.93 -10.16
N PHE A 60 -2.36 -3.40 -8.90
CA PHE A 60 -1.86 -2.63 -7.76
C PHE A 60 -0.33 -2.60 -7.76
N PRO A 61 0.32 -1.44 -7.66
CA PRO A 61 1.77 -1.36 -7.63
C PRO A 61 2.33 -1.85 -6.31
N TYR A 62 3.55 -2.38 -6.34
CA TYR A 62 4.31 -2.56 -5.11
C TYR A 62 4.67 -1.21 -4.51
N LEU A 63 4.48 -1.08 -3.19
CA LEU A 63 4.81 0.13 -2.43
C LEU A 63 6.11 -0.02 -1.64
N TYR A 64 6.61 -1.24 -1.47
CA TYR A 64 7.85 -1.47 -0.73
C TYR A 64 9.09 -1.09 -1.57
N ARG A 65 10.14 -0.67 -0.87
CA ARG A 65 11.44 -0.35 -1.44
C ARG A 65 12.43 -1.45 -1.08
N PHE A 66 12.96 -2.11 -2.11
CA PHE A 66 13.92 -3.19 -1.93
C PHE A 66 15.33 -2.67 -2.18
N ARG A 67 16.19 -2.73 -1.15
CA ARG A 67 17.60 -2.23 -1.21
C ARG A 67 17.71 -0.73 -1.53
N SER A 68 16.71 0.06 -1.16
CA SER A 68 16.72 1.50 -1.30
C SER A 68 17.44 2.17 -0.14
N GLU A 69 18.08 3.31 -0.39
CA GLU A 69 18.58 4.21 0.65
C GLU A 69 17.42 4.96 1.33
N TYR A 70 16.29 5.06 0.65
CA TYR A 70 15.10 5.73 1.18
C TYR A 70 14.25 4.78 2.03
N PRO A 71 13.66 5.27 3.12
CA PRO A 71 12.82 4.47 4.00
C PRO A 71 11.54 4.00 3.30
N ARG A 72 10.89 2.98 3.87
CA ARG A 72 9.58 2.53 3.40
C ARG A 72 8.56 3.65 3.55
N PRO A 73 7.81 3.98 2.49
CA PRO A 73 6.90 5.12 2.54
C PRO A 73 5.61 4.84 3.29
N VAL A 74 5.13 3.60 3.30
CA VAL A 74 3.81 3.20 3.82
C VAL A 74 3.93 2.16 4.93
N GLY A 75 4.83 1.18 4.79
CA GLY A 75 5.06 0.14 5.80
C GLY A 75 3.85 -0.74 6.05
N MET A 76 3.54 -0.98 7.34
CA MET A 76 2.45 -1.86 7.76
C MET A 76 1.04 -1.37 7.40
N TRP A 77 0.89 -0.14 6.94
CA TRP A 77 -0.40 0.48 6.66
C TRP A 77 -1.03 0.07 5.33
N ASP A 78 -0.28 -0.69 4.50
CA ASP A 78 -0.77 -1.25 3.25
C ASP A 78 -0.10 -2.60 2.97
N VAL A 79 -0.88 -3.62 2.61
CA VAL A 79 -0.36 -4.95 2.28
C VAL A 79 0.62 -4.92 1.09
N MET A 80 0.59 -3.89 0.24
CA MET A 80 1.52 -3.74 -0.88
C MET A 80 2.92 -3.27 -0.44
N ASP A 81 3.10 -2.84 0.83
CA ASP A 81 4.40 -2.50 1.44
C ASP A 81 4.72 -3.39 2.64
N GLY A 82 3.81 -3.54 3.59
CA GLY A 82 4.02 -4.27 4.84
C GLY A 82 4.04 -5.79 4.70
N PRO A 83 4.63 -6.52 5.66
CA PRO A 83 4.59 -7.98 5.69
C PRO A 83 3.27 -8.55 6.18
N GLU A 84 2.46 -7.73 6.86
CA GLU A 84 1.23 -8.14 7.52
C GLU A 84 0.02 -8.07 6.58
N LEU A 85 -1.03 -8.80 6.94
CA LEU A 85 -2.31 -8.74 6.23
C LEU A 85 -3.06 -7.47 6.66
N THR A 86 -2.89 -6.42 5.89
CA THR A 86 -3.53 -5.12 6.09
C THR A 86 -4.33 -4.76 4.86
N LEU A 87 -5.44 -4.07 5.03
CA LEU A 87 -6.15 -3.49 3.87
C LEU A 87 -5.23 -2.50 3.15
N PRO A 88 -5.23 -2.49 1.81
CA PRO A 88 -4.60 -1.38 1.09
C PRO A 88 -5.21 -0.04 1.50
N LEU A 89 -4.43 1.03 1.44
CA LEU A 89 -4.92 2.40 1.66
C LEU A 89 -6.19 2.66 0.85
N VAL A 90 -7.12 3.43 1.39
CA VAL A 90 -8.41 3.67 0.74
C VAL A 90 -8.23 4.25 -0.66
N TYR A 91 -7.32 5.23 -0.83
CA TYR A 91 -7.04 5.79 -2.15
C TYR A 91 -6.36 4.79 -3.09
N ASN A 92 -5.48 3.93 -2.60
CA ASN A 92 -4.87 2.85 -3.37
C ASN A 92 -5.96 1.91 -3.92
N ARG A 93 -6.91 1.50 -3.07
CA ARG A 93 -8.07 0.70 -3.49
C ARG A 93 -8.93 1.43 -4.52
N TRP A 94 -9.26 2.70 -4.29
CA TRP A 94 -10.05 3.51 -5.21
C TRP A 94 -9.39 3.62 -6.58
N LYS A 95 -8.12 4.02 -6.62
CA LYS A 95 -7.37 4.24 -7.87
C LYS A 95 -7.24 2.96 -8.69
N TYR A 96 -6.73 1.90 -8.08
CA TYR A 96 -6.36 0.68 -8.81
C TYR A 96 -7.49 -0.32 -9.00
N SER A 97 -8.63 -0.16 -8.32
CA SER A 97 -9.86 -0.86 -8.67
C SER A 97 -10.72 -0.13 -9.70
N GLY A 98 -10.29 1.03 -10.19
CA GLY A 98 -11.10 1.88 -11.07
C GLY A 98 -12.37 2.41 -10.40
N GLY A 99 -12.34 2.69 -9.10
CA GLY A 99 -13.45 3.21 -8.32
C GLY A 99 -14.54 2.20 -7.97
N THR A 100 -14.27 0.88 -8.15
CA THR A 100 -15.30 -0.15 -7.93
C THR A 100 -15.36 -0.70 -6.51
N TRP A 101 -14.26 -0.63 -5.75
CA TRP A 101 -14.18 -1.23 -4.40
C TRP A 101 -14.52 -0.26 -3.28
N VAL A 102 -14.40 1.01 -3.51
CA VAL A 102 -14.74 2.08 -2.57
C VAL A 102 -15.41 3.22 -3.30
N GLU A 103 -16.25 3.96 -2.59
CA GLU A 103 -16.88 5.17 -3.12
C GLU A 103 -15.85 6.27 -3.43
N ASP A 104 -16.29 7.28 -4.14
CA ASP A 104 -15.48 8.45 -4.44
C ASP A 104 -15.02 9.15 -3.15
N ILE A 105 -13.79 9.64 -3.15
CA ILE A 105 -13.17 10.28 -1.98
C ILE A 105 -13.42 11.79 -2.08
N PRO A 106 -14.36 12.36 -1.29
CA PRO A 106 -14.71 13.76 -1.37
C PRO A 106 -13.62 14.66 -0.80
N ALA A 107 -13.47 15.85 -1.42
CA ALA A 107 -12.57 16.86 -0.89
C ALA A 107 -13.22 17.65 0.25
N ILE A 108 -12.46 17.89 1.33
CA ILE A 108 -12.81 18.84 2.37
C ILE A 108 -12.71 20.26 1.79
N ARG A 109 -13.81 21.02 1.87
CA ARG A 109 -13.90 22.37 1.28
C ARG A 109 -14.26 23.46 2.28
N SER A 110 -14.55 23.11 3.53
CA SER A 110 -14.98 24.07 4.56
C SER A 110 -14.57 23.62 5.95
N HIS A 111 -14.50 24.55 6.87
CA HIS A 111 -14.34 24.26 8.29
C HIS A 111 -15.62 23.60 8.82
N ALA A 112 -15.54 22.33 9.16
CA ALA A 112 -16.64 21.54 9.69
C ALA A 112 -16.13 20.31 10.44
N THR A 113 -17.03 19.65 11.15
CA THR A 113 -16.79 18.29 11.68
C THR A 113 -17.16 17.27 10.60
N TYR A 114 -16.23 16.39 10.29
CA TYR A 114 -16.41 15.32 9.33
C TYR A 114 -16.38 13.97 10.06
N THR A 115 -17.27 13.07 9.66
CA THR A 115 -17.33 11.71 10.22
C THR A 115 -16.78 10.73 9.20
N LEU A 116 -15.88 9.85 9.65
CA LEU A 116 -15.31 8.76 8.87
C LEU A 116 -15.86 7.43 9.36
N ASN A 117 -16.24 6.57 8.43
CA ASN A 117 -16.35 5.15 8.69
C ASN A 117 -14.96 4.51 8.70
N SER A 118 -14.86 3.33 9.31
CA SER A 118 -13.62 2.56 9.26
C SER A 118 -13.25 2.19 7.82
N ALA A 119 -11.95 2.14 7.53
CA ALA A 119 -11.41 1.85 6.20
C ALA A 119 -11.89 0.53 5.58
N ASP A 120 -12.40 -0.43 6.38
CA ASP A 120 -13.02 -1.67 5.89
C ASP A 120 -14.43 -1.48 5.30
N LYS A 121 -15.04 -0.30 5.47
CA LYS A 121 -16.35 0.01 4.87
C LYS A 121 -16.19 0.55 3.45
N PRO A 122 -17.18 0.36 2.56
CA PRO A 122 -17.09 0.85 1.19
C PRO A 122 -17.34 2.36 1.06
N GLU A 123 -18.03 2.96 2.01
CA GLU A 123 -18.56 4.33 1.94
C GLU A 123 -18.03 5.21 3.08
N LYS A 124 -17.84 6.51 2.82
CA LYS A 124 -17.41 7.53 3.80
C LYS A 124 -16.17 7.12 4.61
N ASN A 125 -15.27 6.41 3.99
CA ASN A 125 -14.09 5.83 4.62
C ASN A 125 -12.83 6.68 4.45
N ALA A 126 -12.88 7.72 3.61
CA ALA A 126 -11.80 8.69 3.46
C ALA A 126 -12.30 10.06 3.03
N TYR A 127 -11.50 11.08 3.30
CA TYR A 127 -11.59 12.44 2.75
C TYR A 127 -10.25 12.85 2.19
N LYS A 128 -10.24 13.81 1.26
CA LYS A 128 -9.00 14.43 0.75
C LYS A 128 -8.94 15.92 1.03
N ILE A 129 -7.74 16.41 1.31
CA ILE A 129 -7.42 17.83 1.43
C ILE A 129 -6.53 18.17 0.24
N LEU A 130 -7.01 19.08 -0.61
CA LEU A 130 -6.26 19.51 -1.78
C LEU A 130 -5.15 20.49 -1.35
N THR A 131 -4.02 20.42 -2.04
CA THR A 131 -2.92 21.37 -1.93
C THR A 131 -2.95 22.36 -3.10
N ASP A 132 -1.99 23.27 -3.15
CA ASP A 132 -1.83 24.19 -4.30
C ASP A 132 -1.22 23.46 -5.51
N ASP A 133 -0.56 22.30 -5.32
CA ASP A 133 -0.11 21.43 -6.39
C ASP A 133 -1.26 20.51 -6.85
N PRO A 134 -1.71 20.60 -8.11
CA PRO A 134 -2.78 19.76 -8.63
C PRO A 134 -2.43 18.25 -8.69
N THR A 135 -1.15 17.91 -8.59
CA THR A 135 -0.68 16.51 -8.59
C THR A 135 -0.57 15.93 -7.19
N GLU A 136 -0.79 16.75 -6.15
CA GLU A 136 -0.60 16.36 -4.76
C GLU A 136 -1.82 16.69 -3.90
N PHE A 137 -2.12 15.81 -2.95
CA PHE A 137 -3.13 16.04 -1.91
C PHE A 137 -2.90 15.10 -0.73
N PHE A 138 -3.51 15.43 0.41
CA PHE A 138 -3.55 14.55 1.56
C PHE A 138 -4.85 13.74 1.57
N VAL A 139 -4.75 12.51 2.08
CA VAL A 139 -5.91 11.67 2.35
C VAL A 139 -5.95 11.35 3.83
N LEU A 140 -7.17 11.39 4.37
CA LEU A 140 -7.50 11.05 5.74
C LEU A 140 -8.39 9.82 5.73
N GLU A 141 -8.01 8.77 6.45
CA GLU A 141 -8.82 7.56 6.62
C GLU A 141 -8.77 7.05 8.06
N TYR A 142 -9.84 6.43 8.51
CA TYR A 142 -9.89 5.85 9.85
C TYR A 142 -9.53 4.37 9.84
N ARG A 143 -8.43 4.03 10.49
CA ARG A 143 -7.95 2.65 10.66
C ARG A 143 -8.48 2.08 11.97
N ASN A 144 -8.90 0.81 11.93
CA ASN A 144 -9.54 0.17 13.08
C ASN A 144 -8.96 -1.23 13.32
N ASN A 145 -8.16 -1.37 14.37
CA ASN A 145 -7.52 -2.62 14.73
C ASN A 145 -8.49 -3.67 15.34
N GLN A 146 -9.79 -3.36 15.43
CA GLN A 146 -10.79 -4.32 15.86
C GLN A 146 -11.37 -5.13 14.68
N ASN A 147 -11.12 -4.72 13.43
CA ASN A 147 -11.55 -5.50 12.28
C ASN A 147 -10.65 -6.72 12.01
N ALA A 148 -11.14 -7.69 11.24
CA ALA A 148 -10.47 -8.97 11.03
C ALA A 148 -9.10 -8.86 10.33
N TYR A 149 -8.89 -7.80 9.53
CA TYR A 149 -7.71 -7.63 8.68
C TYR A 149 -6.63 -6.74 9.31
N GLU A 150 -6.94 -6.01 10.38
CA GLU A 150 -6.08 -4.98 10.93
C GLU A 150 -5.74 -5.17 12.42
N ARG A 151 -5.97 -6.37 12.96
CA ARG A 151 -5.72 -6.70 14.37
C ARG A 151 -4.27 -6.54 14.81
N HIS A 152 -3.33 -6.54 13.88
CA HIS A 152 -1.90 -6.35 14.13
C HIS A 152 -1.51 -4.87 14.21
N LEU A 153 -2.38 -3.96 13.80
CA LEU A 153 -2.11 -2.54 13.94
C LEU A 153 -2.01 -2.14 15.40
N PRO A 154 -1.10 -1.22 15.77
CA PRO A 154 -0.82 -0.87 17.15
C PRO A 154 -2.03 -0.28 17.88
N GLU A 155 -2.85 0.48 17.17
CA GLU A 155 -4.07 1.12 17.71
C GLU A 155 -5.07 1.42 16.61
N SER A 156 -6.23 1.97 16.97
CA SER A 156 -7.20 2.56 16.04
C SER A 156 -7.05 4.08 16.04
N GLY A 157 -7.22 4.71 14.89
CA GLY A 157 -7.11 6.17 14.78
C GLY A 157 -7.15 6.69 13.36
N LEU A 158 -6.98 7.98 13.21
CA LEU A 158 -6.92 8.66 11.93
C LEU A 158 -5.52 8.49 11.33
N LEU A 159 -5.45 7.92 10.14
CA LEU A 159 -4.25 7.86 9.32
C LEU A 159 -4.26 9.00 8.33
N ILE A 160 -3.14 9.71 8.20
CA ILE A 160 -2.96 10.79 7.23
C ILE A 160 -1.79 10.41 6.33
N TYR A 161 -2.01 10.49 5.03
CA TYR A 161 -0.95 10.25 4.05
C TYR A 161 -1.06 11.20 2.86
N ARG A 162 0.08 11.44 2.24
CA ARG A 162 0.21 12.20 1.01
C ARG A 162 0.07 11.28 -0.19
N VAL A 163 -0.55 11.79 -1.24
CA VAL A 163 -0.66 11.16 -2.55
C VAL A 163 -0.03 12.07 -3.61
N HIS A 164 0.86 11.50 -4.43
CA HIS A 164 1.34 12.10 -5.66
C HIS A 164 0.76 11.35 -6.86
N THR A 165 -0.10 12.00 -7.63
CA THR A 165 -0.83 11.37 -8.74
C THR A 165 0.02 11.12 -9.98
N ASP A 166 1.13 11.84 -10.12
CA ASP A 166 2.12 11.71 -11.22
C ASP A 166 3.19 10.64 -10.94
N LYS A 167 3.16 10.02 -9.75
CA LYS A 167 4.05 8.93 -9.34
C LYS A 167 3.33 7.59 -9.42
N ASN A 168 4.11 6.51 -9.37
CA ASN A 168 3.60 5.14 -9.36
C ASN A 168 4.33 4.32 -8.31
N GLY A 169 3.57 3.78 -7.36
CA GLY A 169 4.08 2.89 -6.34
C GLY A 169 5.23 3.48 -5.52
N SER A 170 6.33 2.73 -5.44
CA SER A 170 7.52 3.09 -4.64
C SER A 170 8.54 3.97 -5.36
N THR A 171 8.12 4.78 -6.33
CA THR A 171 9.01 5.73 -7.04
C THR A 171 9.92 6.49 -6.07
N GLU A 172 11.18 6.70 -6.44
CA GLU A 172 12.20 7.35 -5.62
C GLU A 172 12.63 8.69 -6.22
N PRO A 173 13.00 9.66 -5.41
CA PRO A 173 12.91 9.69 -3.93
C PRO A 173 11.48 9.83 -3.43
N VAL A 174 10.57 10.42 -4.22
CA VAL A 174 9.20 10.73 -3.84
C VAL A 174 8.27 9.61 -4.30
N PRO A 175 7.65 8.87 -3.35
CA PRO A 175 6.72 7.79 -3.67
C PRO A 175 5.33 8.34 -4.01
N GLU A 176 4.50 7.48 -4.63
CA GLU A 176 3.09 7.78 -4.87
C GLU A 176 2.31 8.02 -3.57
N PHE A 177 2.59 7.22 -2.53
CA PHE A 177 1.98 7.33 -1.21
C PHE A 177 3.05 7.51 -0.14
N TYR A 178 2.81 8.42 0.80
CA TYR A 178 3.66 8.61 1.97
C TYR A 178 2.79 8.75 3.22
N VAL A 179 2.90 7.81 4.14
CA VAL A 179 2.21 7.85 5.44
C VAL A 179 2.99 8.75 6.39
N PHE A 180 2.35 9.82 6.87
CA PHE A 180 2.92 10.70 7.88
C PHE A 180 3.05 9.98 9.21
N ARG A 181 4.20 10.10 9.83
CA ARG A 181 4.58 9.43 11.08
C ARG A 181 5.56 10.25 11.87
N LYS A 182 5.60 10.01 13.17
CA LYS A 182 6.51 10.72 14.06
C LYS A 182 7.96 10.60 13.58
N ASP A 183 8.68 11.72 13.58
CA ASP A 183 10.08 11.84 13.19
C ASP A 183 10.39 11.32 11.77
N GLY A 184 9.35 11.21 10.91
CA GLY A 184 9.49 10.75 9.53
C GLY A 184 9.57 11.89 8.53
N GLU A 185 10.49 11.77 7.54
CA GLU A 185 10.64 12.63 6.37
C GLU A 185 10.89 11.76 5.12
N ILE A 186 11.11 12.38 3.97
CA ILE A 186 11.34 11.64 2.71
C ILE A 186 12.55 10.71 2.79
N ASP A 187 13.59 11.12 3.49
CA ASP A 187 14.84 10.38 3.68
C ASP A 187 15.04 9.85 5.10
N GLN A 188 14.09 10.15 6.00
CA GLN A 188 14.12 9.70 7.39
C GLN A 188 13.00 8.72 7.67
N ALA A 189 13.36 7.56 8.23
CA ALA A 189 12.41 6.47 8.44
C ALA A 189 11.25 6.86 9.37
N GLY A 190 11.51 7.60 10.44
CA GLY A 190 10.55 7.85 11.50
C GLY A 190 10.00 6.57 12.12
N ASP A 191 8.92 6.67 12.88
CA ASP A 191 8.25 5.52 13.49
C ASP A 191 6.87 5.27 12.88
N LEU A 192 6.77 4.24 12.04
CA LEU A 192 5.52 3.83 11.41
C LEU A 192 4.47 3.30 12.42
N ASN A 193 4.87 2.86 13.62
CA ASN A 193 3.91 2.49 14.66
C ASN A 193 3.23 3.74 15.25
N GLU A 194 3.87 4.90 15.10
CA GLU A 194 3.36 6.18 15.58
C GLU A 194 2.84 7.06 14.41
N ALA A 195 2.11 6.46 13.47
CA ALA A 195 1.50 7.19 12.34
C ALA A 195 0.08 7.66 12.62
N LEU A 196 -0.64 7.04 13.56
CA LEU A 196 -2.04 7.40 13.82
C LEU A 196 -2.17 8.67 14.67
N PHE A 197 -3.24 9.40 14.40
CA PHE A 197 -3.74 10.49 15.22
C PHE A 197 -4.92 9.98 16.05
N SER A 198 -4.79 10.03 17.37
CA SER A 198 -5.83 9.60 18.32
C SER A 198 -5.70 10.32 19.66
N ASP A 199 -6.77 10.34 20.42
CA ASP A 199 -6.75 10.87 21.78
C ASP A 199 -5.87 10.02 22.71
N ILE A 200 -5.74 8.72 22.41
CA ILE A 200 -4.95 7.78 23.21
C ILE A 200 -3.46 8.14 23.19
N ASN A 201 -2.92 8.49 22.02
CA ASN A 201 -1.53 8.89 21.87
C ASN A 201 -1.29 10.39 21.98
N GLY A 202 -2.35 11.17 22.25
CA GLY A 202 -2.29 12.63 22.41
C GLY A 202 -2.00 13.40 21.11
N ARG A 203 -1.99 12.74 19.97
CA ARG A 203 -1.82 13.38 18.65
C ARG A 203 -3.18 13.69 18.05
N ASN A 204 -3.60 14.93 18.14
CA ASN A 204 -4.90 15.41 17.67
C ASN A 204 -4.78 16.64 16.75
N ILE A 205 -3.58 17.05 16.39
CA ILE A 205 -3.30 18.19 15.51
C ILE A 205 -2.31 17.75 14.44
N PHE A 206 -2.63 18.08 13.18
CA PHE A 206 -1.73 17.96 12.04
C PHE A 206 -1.53 19.35 11.42
N SER A 207 -0.36 19.94 11.62
CA SER A 207 -0.02 21.30 11.20
C SER A 207 1.48 21.44 11.00
N ALA A 208 1.93 22.58 10.48
CA ALA A 208 3.34 22.88 10.32
C ALA A 208 4.17 22.86 11.64
N ALA A 209 3.49 22.90 12.79
CA ALA A 209 4.13 22.88 14.11
C ALA A 209 3.96 21.53 14.84
N SER A 210 3.30 20.54 14.23
CA SER A 210 3.11 19.20 14.82
C SER A 210 4.24 18.24 14.45
N ASN A 211 4.27 17.08 15.09
CA ASN A 211 5.12 15.95 14.71
C ASN A 211 4.27 14.69 14.62
N PRO A 212 4.03 14.14 13.42
CA PRO A 212 4.54 14.63 12.13
C PRO A 212 3.93 15.96 11.71
N TYR A 213 4.61 16.66 10.81
CA TYR A 213 4.11 17.87 10.15
C TYR A 213 3.87 17.59 8.66
N PRO A 214 2.94 18.33 8.01
CA PRO A 214 2.78 18.24 6.56
C PRO A 214 4.00 18.84 5.87
N PHE A 215 4.70 18.04 5.10
CA PHE A 215 5.72 18.51 4.16
C PHE A 215 5.31 18.17 2.73
N ILE A 216 5.68 19.03 1.83
CA ILE A 216 5.34 18.97 0.40
C ILE A 216 6.62 18.72 -0.38
#